data_6c1b2b945d97361e6bbb3aac7cae7177
#
_entry.id   6c1b2b945d97361e6bbb3aac7cae7177
#
_cell.length_a   1.000
_cell.length_b   1.000
_cell.length_c   1.000
_cell.angle_alpha   90.00
_cell.angle_beta   90.00
_cell.angle_gamma   90.00
#
_symmetry.space_group_name_H-M   'P 1'
#
loop_
_entity.id
_entity.type
_entity.pdbx_description
1 polymer ?
#
loop_
_entity_poly.entity_id
_entity_poly.type
_entity_poly.pdbx_seq_one_letter_code
_entity_poly.pdbx_strand_id
1 'polypeptide(L)'
;MFFTALGNAKRTEGKEFDLRTKKTAAIALKDDDRGIAVEKQDETAGTVIMVSKGGMSIRFATDTVPVMGKGAGGVKCMKLDEGDRVIFAAQIADEGEILTISDRGYAKRSLVFDYEIQGRNGKGLKTFDFKKNGSNGTAIAAALYVKEPYDIVIRQFHGEETVVNTETVFIEQRPGKGMLTVMALLDDIVIGAKKIKS
;
A
#
# COMPACT_ATOMS: atom_id res chain seq x y z
N MET A 1 9.18 2.75 -11.25
CA MET A 1 9.52 2.77 -9.80
C MET A 1 9.28 1.39 -9.21
N PHE A 2 10.14 0.95 -8.29
CA PHE A 2 10.04 -0.35 -7.63
C PHE A 2 9.88 -0.14 -6.13
N PHE A 3 9.03 -0.94 -5.50
CA PHE A 3 8.75 -0.88 -4.06
C PHE A 3 8.90 -2.26 -3.42
N THR A 4 9.42 -2.30 -2.20
CA THR A 4 9.66 -3.55 -1.48
C THR A 4 8.92 -3.63 -0.15
N ALA A 5 8.69 -4.86 0.33
CA ALA A 5 8.01 -5.12 1.59
C ALA A 5 8.78 -4.60 2.82
N LEU A 6 10.11 -4.49 2.73
CA LEU A 6 10.92 -3.88 3.80
C LEU A 6 10.98 -2.35 3.72
N GLY A 7 10.16 -1.71 2.88
CA GLY A 7 10.04 -0.25 2.80
C GLY A 7 11.15 0.43 2.04
N ASN A 8 11.76 -0.25 1.08
CA ASN A 8 12.71 0.36 0.14
C ASN A 8 11.99 0.74 -1.16
N ALA A 9 12.53 1.74 -1.84
CA ALA A 9 12.11 2.09 -3.19
C ALA A 9 13.29 2.54 -4.04
N LYS A 10 13.15 2.43 -5.36
CA LYS A 10 14.05 3.02 -6.35
C LYS A 10 13.33 3.38 -7.62
N ARG A 11 13.91 4.29 -8.36
CA ARG A 11 13.59 4.54 -9.78
C ARG A 11 14.69 3.91 -10.65
N THR A 12 14.33 3.40 -11.82
CA THR A 12 15.30 2.91 -12.81
C THR A 12 14.81 3.35 -14.17
N GLU A 13 15.70 3.85 -15.00
CA GLU A 13 15.36 4.27 -16.35
C GLU A 13 14.92 3.08 -17.20
N GLY A 14 13.85 3.28 -17.98
CA GLY A 14 13.28 2.21 -18.82
C GLY A 14 14.29 1.60 -19.81
N LYS A 15 15.23 2.43 -20.31
CA LYS A 15 16.28 1.98 -21.24
C LYS A 15 17.17 0.86 -20.67
N GLU A 16 17.30 0.74 -19.34
CA GLU A 16 18.06 -0.35 -18.72
C GLU A 16 17.38 -1.71 -18.88
N PHE A 17 16.11 -1.74 -19.26
CA PHE A 17 15.32 -2.94 -19.51
C PHE A 17 15.14 -3.24 -21.00
N ASP A 18 15.71 -2.42 -21.88
CA ASP A 18 15.76 -2.68 -23.33
C ASP A 18 16.89 -3.68 -23.62
N LEU A 19 16.61 -4.95 -23.36
CA LEU A 19 17.58 -6.02 -23.40
C LEU A 19 17.19 -7.10 -24.44
N ARG A 20 18.22 -7.70 -25.03
CA ARG A 20 18.06 -8.88 -25.91
C ARG A 20 17.66 -10.15 -25.14
N THR A 21 17.78 -10.16 -23.82
CA THR A 21 17.48 -11.31 -22.96
C THR A 21 16.02 -11.30 -22.48
N LYS A 22 15.41 -12.49 -22.43
CA LYS A 22 14.00 -12.64 -21.98
C LYS A 22 13.79 -12.36 -20.49
N LYS A 23 14.85 -12.38 -19.67
CA LYS A 23 14.81 -12.17 -18.21
C LYS A 23 16.02 -11.38 -17.74
N THR A 24 15.81 -10.45 -16.83
CA THR A 24 16.87 -9.71 -16.14
C THR A 24 16.46 -9.43 -14.71
N ALA A 25 17.45 -9.33 -13.81
CA ALA A 25 17.21 -8.83 -12.47
C ALA A 25 16.89 -7.33 -12.55
N ALA A 26 15.83 -6.91 -11.87
CA ALA A 26 15.36 -5.54 -11.88
C ALA A 26 15.68 -4.78 -10.58
N ILE A 27 15.90 -5.52 -9.49
CA ILE A 27 16.22 -4.97 -8.15
C ILE A 27 16.98 -6.03 -7.37
N ALA A 28 17.98 -5.61 -6.60
CA ALA A 28 18.64 -6.48 -5.62
C ALA A 28 17.84 -6.48 -4.32
N LEU A 29 17.28 -7.62 -3.96
CA LEU A 29 16.55 -7.81 -2.72
C LEU A 29 17.44 -8.43 -1.65
N LYS A 30 17.24 -8.07 -0.39
CA LYS A 30 17.82 -8.79 0.75
C LYS A 30 17.02 -10.06 1.01
N ASP A 31 17.58 -11.01 1.76
CA ASP A 31 17.08 -12.38 1.90
C ASP A 31 15.59 -12.50 2.30
N ASP A 32 15.10 -11.61 3.13
CA ASP A 32 13.72 -11.61 3.62
C ASP A 32 12.82 -10.50 2.99
N ASP A 33 13.35 -9.78 1.98
CA ASP A 33 12.60 -8.75 1.27
C ASP A 33 11.95 -9.30 0.00
N ARG A 34 10.89 -8.63 -0.45
CA ARG A 34 10.20 -8.94 -1.71
C ARG A 34 9.69 -7.67 -2.37
N GLY A 35 9.62 -7.67 -3.69
CA GLY A 35 8.91 -6.65 -4.44
C GLY A 35 7.42 -6.72 -4.16
N ILE A 36 6.79 -5.57 -3.92
CA ILE A 36 5.33 -5.47 -3.69
C ILE A 36 4.61 -4.74 -4.81
N ALA A 37 5.28 -3.80 -5.46
CA ALA A 37 4.75 -3.08 -6.61
C ALA A 37 5.86 -2.64 -7.56
N VAL A 38 5.51 -2.55 -8.83
CA VAL A 38 6.31 -1.94 -9.89
C VAL A 38 5.39 -1.05 -10.70
N GLU A 39 5.74 0.22 -10.79
CA GLU A 39 4.95 1.22 -11.49
C GLU A 39 5.81 1.96 -12.51
N LYS A 40 5.21 2.30 -13.65
CA LYS A 40 5.79 3.29 -14.54
C LYS A 40 5.76 4.65 -13.86
N GLN A 41 6.76 5.48 -14.10
CA GLN A 41 6.76 6.85 -13.59
C GLN A 41 5.50 7.57 -14.07
N ASP A 42 4.74 8.09 -13.13
CA ASP A 42 3.57 8.94 -13.38
C ASP A 42 4.00 10.40 -13.12
N GLU A 43 4.03 11.19 -14.17
CA GLU A 43 4.44 12.61 -14.08
C GLU A 43 3.40 13.47 -13.36
N THR A 44 2.16 12.99 -13.25
CA THR A 44 1.07 13.68 -12.53
C THR A 44 1.09 13.35 -11.03
N ALA A 45 1.81 12.31 -10.63
CA ALA A 45 1.93 11.87 -9.25
C ALA A 45 3.19 12.46 -8.59
N GLY A 46 3.04 13.59 -7.91
CA GLY A 46 4.15 14.27 -7.24
C GLY A 46 4.68 13.55 -5.99
N THR A 47 3.92 12.61 -5.44
CA THR A 47 4.25 11.94 -4.18
C THR A 47 4.09 10.42 -4.27
N VAL A 48 4.74 9.73 -3.32
CA VAL A 48 4.59 8.31 -3.06
C VAL A 48 3.96 8.13 -1.70
N ILE A 49 3.03 7.19 -1.57
CA ILE A 49 2.53 6.70 -0.29
C ILE A 49 2.94 5.25 -0.08
N MET A 50 3.30 4.90 1.14
CA MET A 50 3.48 3.53 1.61
C MET A 50 2.59 3.28 2.81
N VAL A 51 1.95 2.10 2.88
CA VAL A 51 1.12 1.65 4.01
C VAL A 51 1.68 0.33 4.52
N SER A 52 1.89 0.24 5.84
CA SER A 52 2.37 -0.97 6.49
C SER A 52 1.22 -1.84 6.99
N LYS A 53 1.50 -3.12 7.17
CA LYS A 53 0.59 -4.09 7.78
C LYS A 53 0.15 -3.66 9.18
N GLY A 54 1.05 -3.03 9.94
CA GLY A 54 0.80 -2.50 11.28
C GLY A 54 -0.07 -1.23 11.32
N GLY A 55 -0.56 -0.75 10.17
CA GLY A 55 -1.47 0.42 10.12
C GLY A 55 -0.77 1.77 10.17
N MET A 56 0.52 1.81 9.83
CA MET A 56 1.27 3.05 9.64
C MET A 56 1.31 3.42 8.16
N SER A 57 1.47 4.69 7.85
CA SER A 57 1.66 5.19 6.49
C SER A 57 2.65 6.33 6.45
N ILE A 58 3.38 6.44 5.35
CA ILE A 58 4.26 7.57 5.07
C ILE A 58 4.02 8.06 3.65
N ARG A 59 3.89 9.38 3.48
CA ARG A 59 3.80 10.05 2.19
C ARG A 59 5.01 10.96 2.03
N PHE A 60 5.70 10.87 0.90
CA PHE A 60 6.90 11.65 0.63
C PHE A 60 6.99 12.02 -0.86
N ALA A 61 7.79 13.06 -1.17
CA ALA A 61 7.96 13.52 -2.55
C ALA A 61 8.69 12.46 -3.41
N THR A 62 8.18 12.22 -4.61
CA THR A 62 8.68 11.22 -5.56
C THR A 62 10.15 11.47 -5.95
N ASP A 63 10.56 12.73 -6.08
CA ASP A 63 11.91 13.14 -6.49
C ASP A 63 12.99 12.79 -5.45
N THR A 64 12.60 12.57 -4.19
CA THR A 64 13.51 12.12 -3.12
C THR A 64 13.98 10.67 -3.29
N VAL A 65 13.32 9.89 -4.16
CA VAL A 65 13.74 8.53 -4.51
C VAL A 65 14.73 8.61 -5.68
N PRO A 66 16.00 8.20 -5.50
CA PRO A 66 17.00 8.34 -6.54
C PRO A 66 16.76 7.42 -7.73
N VAL A 67 17.22 7.85 -8.90
CA VAL A 67 17.35 6.99 -10.07
C VAL A 67 18.61 6.16 -9.89
N MET A 68 18.47 4.84 -10.01
CA MET A 68 19.53 3.87 -9.75
C MET A 68 19.50 2.75 -10.81
N GLY A 69 20.65 2.17 -11.07
CA GLY A 69 20.77 1.04 -11.98
C GLY A 69 19.92 -0.17 -11.54
N LYS A 70 19.58 -1.04 -12.50
CA LYS A 70 18.74 -2.23 -12.27
C LYS A 70 19.25 -3.16 -11.16
N GLY A 71 20.57 -3.25 -10.97
CA GLY A 71 21.19 -4.09 -9.92
C GLY A 71 21.17 -3.49 -8.50
N ALA A 72 20.68 -2.26 -8.31
CA ALA A 72 20.62 -1.62 -7.00
C ALA A 72 19.41 -2.08 -6.19
N GLY A 73 19.55 -2.13 -4.85
CA GLY A 73 18.48 -2.51 -3.91
C GLY A 73 17.51 -1.39 -3.53
N GLY A 74 17.78 -0.16 -3.98
CA GLY A 74 16.99 1.00 -3.61
C GLY A 74 17.44 1.66 -2.31
N VAL A 75 16.64 2.63 -1.86
CA VAL A 75 16.85 3.38 -0.63
C VAL A 75 15.70 3.16 0.34
N LYS A 76 15.98 3.25 1.64
CA LYS A 76 14.95 3.17 2.68
C LYS A 76 14.00 4.35 2.57
N CYS A 77 12.71 4.07 2.46
CA CYS A 77 11.64 5.06 2.37
C CYS A 77 10.72 5.06 3.58
N MET A 78 10.52 3.90 4.22
CA MET A 78 9.74 3.76 5.44
C MET A 78 10.50 2.97 6.48
N LYS A 79 10.58 3.49 7.72
CA LYS A 79 11.13 2.76 8.87
C LYS A 79 10.00 1.93 9.49
N LEU A 80 10.16 0.63 9.47
CA LEU A 80 9.21 -0.34 10.01
C LEU A 80 9.62 -0.79 11.41
N ASP A 81 8.64 -1.09 12.24
CA ASP A 81 8.87 -1.81 13.50
C ASP A 81 9.19 -3.29 13.20
N GLU A 82 9.73 -4.00 14.20
CA GLU A 82 10.09 -5.41 14.04
C GLU A 82 8.87 -6.25 13.63
N GLY A 83 9.05 -7.06 12.60
CA GLY A 83 7.98 -7.91 12.05
C GLY A 83 6.97 -7.20 11.15
N ASP A 84 6.96 -5.85 11.09
CA ASP A 84 6.07 -5.11 10.21
C ASP A 84 6.58 -5.10 8.76
N ARG A 85 5.67 -4.95 7.81
CA ARG A 85 5.94 -4.93 6.37
C ARG A 85 5.08 -3.90 5.66
N VAL A 86 5.62 -3.26 4.65
CA VAL A 86 4.82 -2.50 3.69
C VAL A 86 3.97 -3.47 2.87
N ILE A 87 2.68 -3.22 2.83
CA ILE A 87 1.71 -4.05 2.08
C ILE A 87 1.17 -3.32 0.86
N PHE A 88 1.30 -2.02 0.82
CA PHE A 88 0.87 -1.18 -0.28
C PHE A 88 1.86 -0.02 -0.48
N ALA A 89 2.19 0.25 -1.73
CA ALA A 89 2.95 1.42 -2.14
C ALA A 89 2.50 1.85 -3.52
N ALA A 90 2.32 3.14 -3.73
CA ALA A 90 1.90 3.72 -5.00
C ALA A 90 2.40 5.15 -5.17
N GLN A 91 2.57 5.57 -6.43
CA GLN A 91 2.65 6.97 -6.80
C GLN A 91 1.23 7.56 -6.76
N ILE A 92 1.07 8.70 -6.09
CA ILE A 92 -0.23 9.35 -5.92
C ILE A 92 -0.17 10.84 -6.24
N ALA A 93 -1.29 11.36 -6.75
CA ALA A 93 -1.53 12.80 -6.88
C ALA A 93 -1.96 13.40 -5.52
N ASP A 94 -2.21 14.71 -5.48
CA ASP A 94 -2.69 15.40 -4.27
C ASP A 94 -4.20 15.22 -4.03
N GLU A 95 -4.88 14.50 -4.91
CA GLU A 95 -6.32 14.21 -4.87
C GLU A 95 -6.57 12.72 -4.70
N GLY A 96 -7.83 12.38 -4.41
CA GLY A 96 -8.26 10.99 -4.21
C GLY A 96 -8.20 10.54 -2.76
N GLU A 97 -8.27 9.24 -2.56
CA GLU A 97 -8.45 8.63 -1.25
C GLU A 97 -7.58 7.38 -1.10
N ILE A 98 -7.20 7.08 0.13
CA ILE A 98 -6.57 5.81 0.49
C ILE A 98 -7.60 4.94 1.19
N LEU A 99 -8.02 3.89 0.50
CA LEU A 99 -8.84 2.82 1.06
C LEU A 99 -7.94 1.88 1.85
N THR A 100 -8.29 1.60 3.11
CA THR A 100 -7.64 0.59 3.94
C THR A 100 -8.67 -0.41 4.45
N ILE A 101 -8.31 -1.70 4.45
CA ILE A 101 -9.15 -2.81 4.90
C ILE A 101 -8.35 -3.64 5.90
N SER A 102 -8.90 -3.85 7.09
CA SER A 102 -8.29 -4.70 8.11
C SER A 102 -8.53 -6.19 7.87
N ASP A 103 -7.78 -7.03 8.54
CA ASP A 103 -7.94 -8.49 8.55
C ASP A 103 -9.30 -8.96 9.10
N ARG A 104 -10.04 -8.09 9.81
CA ARG A 104 -11.41 -8.37 10.30
C ARG A 104 -12.49 -7.71 9.45
N GLY A 105 -12.14 -7.21 8.25
CA GLY A 105 -13.10 -6.66 7.28
C GLY A 105 -13.61 -5.25 7.60
N TYR A 106 -13.01 -4.56 8.57
CA TYR A 106 -13.28 -3.13 8.77
C TYR A 106 -12.53 -2.32 7.72
N ALA A 107 -13.23 -1.44 7.06
CA ALA A 107 -12.67 -0.61 6.01
C ALA A 107 -13.01 0.87 6.19
N LYS A 108 -12.17 1.71 5.64
CA LYS A 108 -12.39 3.14 5.52
C LYS A 108 -11.65 3.71 4.33
N ARG A 109 -12.14 4.83 3.81
CA ARG A 109 -11.40 5.72 2.90
C ARG A 109 -10.95 6.95 3.68
N SER A 110 -9.73 7.39 3.48
CA SER A 110 -9.25 8.67 4.03
C SER A 110 -8.75 9.53 2.88
N LEU A 111 -9.06 10.82 2.89
CA LEU A 111 -8.63 11.75 1.84
C LEU A 111 -7.09 11.78 1.77
N VAL A 112 -6.52 11.86 0.58
CA VAL A 112 -5.07 12.04 0.40
C VAL A 112 -4.57 13.28 1.12
N PHE A 113 -5.41 14.29 1.24
CA PHE A 113 -5.13 15.53 2.00
C PHE A 113 -4.79 15.27 3.48
N ASP A 114 -5.33 14.21 4.10
CA ASP A 114 -5.03 13.85 5.50
C ASP A 114 -3.62 13.27 5.69
N TYR A 115 -2.91 12.96 4.60
CA TYR A 115 -1.57 12.39 4.60
C TYR A 115 -0.53 13.46 4.31
N GLU A 116 0.01 14.07 5.35
CA GLU A 116 1.05 15.08 5.24
C GLU A 116 2.30 14.55 4.51
N ILE A 117 2.89 15.38 3.65
CA ILE A 117 4.15 15.05 2.99
C ILE A 117 5.28 15.15 4.02
N GLN A 118 6.02 14.06 4.18
CA GLN A 118 7.13 13.93 5.14
C GLN A 118 8.46 13.68 4.43
N GLY A 119 9.55 13.78 5.17
CA GLY A 119 10.82 13.21 4.72
C GLY A 119 10.74 11.68 4.69
N ARG A 120 11.28 11.04 3.62
CA ARG A 120 11.38 9.59 3.56
C ARG A 120 12.23 9.02 4.71
N ASN A 121 12.13 7.71 4.95
CA ASN A 121 12.82 6.98 6.02
C ASN A 121 12.35 7.32 7.44
N GLY A 122 11.18 7.96 7.58
CA GLY A 122 10.46 8.09 8.85
C GLY A 122 9.61 6.85 9.16
N LYS A 123 9.10 6.77 10.40
CA LYS A 123 8.07 5.79 10.80
C LYS A 123 6.71 6.07 10.14
N GLY A 124 6.51 7.30 9.68
CA GLY A 124 5.22 7.75 9.19
C GLY A 124 4.23 8.05 10.32
N LEU A 125 2.96 8.09 9.96
CA LEU A 125 1.84 8.39 10.83
C LEU A 125 0.85 7.23 10.81
N LYS A 126 0.12 7.05 11.92
CA LYS A 126 -0.93 6.04 12.00
C LYS A 126 -2.03 6.33 10.96
N THR A 127 -2.34 5.36 10.12
CA THR A 127 -3.45 5.46 9.16
C THR A 127 -4.69 4.71 9.61
N PHE A 128 -4.54 3.65 10.41
CA PHE A 128 -5.64 2.86 10.93
C PHE A 128 -5.47 2.64 12.43
N ASP A 129 -6.55 2.81 13.20
CA ASP A 129 -6.53 2.66 14.66
C ASP A 129 -7.18 1.34 15.09
N PHE A 130 -6.36 0.35 15.36
CA PHE A 130 -6.82 -0.94 15.86
C PHE A 130 -7.29 -0.82 17.31
N LYS A 131 -8.48 -1.38 17.60
CA LYS A 131 -8.97 -1.46 18.97
C LYS A 131 -8.13 -2.45 19.78
N LYS A 132 -7.88 -2.14 21.04
CA LYS A 132 -7.06 -2.97 21.94
C LYS A 132 -7.55 -4.42 22.05
N ASN A 133 -8.86 -4.64 21.93
CA ASN A 133 -9.45 -5.97 21.96
C ASN A 133 -9.43 -6.71 20.60
N GLY A 134 -8.83 -6.11 19.56
CA GLY A 134 -8.72 -6.68 18.22
C GLY A 134 -10.03 -6.79 17.43
N SER A 135 -11.15 -6.23 17.94
CA SER A 135 -12.45 -6.44 17.30
C SER A 135 -12.58 -5.83 15.89
N ASN A 136 -11.77 -4.83 15.54
CA ASN A 136 -11.71 -4.27 14.19
C ASN A 136 -10.45 -4.67 13.43
N GLY A 137 -9.73 -5.70 13.90
CA GLY A 137 -8.51 -6.22 13.30
C GLY A 137 -7.25 -5.93 14.11
N THR A 138 -6.19 -6.56 13.66
CA THR A 138 -4.82 -6.42 14.19
C THR A 138 -3.82 -6.08 13.11
N ALA A 139 -4.24 -6.16 11.85
CA ALA A 139 -3.42 -5.90 10.68
C ALA A 139 -4.23 -5.28 9.54
N ILE A 140 -3.58 -4.49 8.70
CA ILE A 140 -4.13 -4.10 7.40
C ILE A 140 -3.92 -5.26 6.43
N ALA A 141 -5.01 -5.76 5.86
CA ALA A 141 -5.02 -6.83 4.87
C ALA A 141 -4.85 -6.27 3.45
N ALA A 142 -5.40 -5.08 3.17
CA ALA A 142 -5.27 -4.41 1.88
C ALA A 142 -5.31 -2.89 2.02
N ALA A 143 -4.62 -2.22 1.10
CA ALA A 143 -4.80 -0.79 0.86
C ALA A 143 -4.82 -0.52 -0.65
N LEU A 144 -5.54 0.51 -1.08
CA LEU A 144 -5.74 0.88 -2.48
C LEU A 144 -5.80 2.41 -2.61
N TYR A 145 -5.30 2.93 -3.72
CA TYR A 145 -5.48 4.33 -4.09
C TYR A 145 -6.72 4.47 -4.98
N VAL A 146 -7.63 5.35 -4.59
CA VAL A 146 -8.93 5.57 -5.23
C VAL A 146 -9.02 7.02 -5.68
N LYS A 147 -8.96 7.26 -6.98
CA LYS A 147 -9.25 8.59 -7.58
C LYS A 147 -10.72 8.70 -7.97
N GLU A 148 -11.25 7.65 -8.54
CA GLU A 148 -12.62 7.51 -9.02
C GLU A 148 -13.21 6.22 -8.45
N PRO A 149 -14.52 6.14 -8.19
CA PRO A 149 -15.15 4.90 -7.72
C PRO A 149 -14.93 3.72 -8.68
N TYR A 150 -14.68 2.55 -8.13
CA TYR A 150 -14.59 1.29 -8.86
C TYR A 150 -14.91 0.11 -7.96
N ASP A 151 -15.19 -1.04 -8.56
CA ASP A 151 -15.44 -2.27 -7.84
C ASP A 151 -14.14 -2.97 -7.46
N ILE A 152 -14.11 -3.49 -6.24
CA ILE A 152 -13.05 -4.32 -5.71
C ILE A 152 -13.60 -5.68 -5.33
N VAL A 153 -12.78 -6.71 -5.45
CA VAL A 153 -13.03 -8.00 -4.81
C VAL A 153 -12.18 -8.10 -3.56
N ILE A 154 -12.83 -8.33 -2.42
CA ILE A 154 -12.21 -8.60 -1.13
C ILE A 154 -12.23 -10.11 -0.93
N ARG A 155 -11.06 -10.68 -0.64
CA ARG A 155 -10.89 -12.13 -0.49
C ARG A 155 -10.58 -12.49 0.94
N GLN A 156 -11.24 -13.54 1.41
CA GLN A 156 -11.02 -14.15 2.72
C GLN A 156 -10.16 -15.42 2.60
N PHE A 157 -9.56 -15.84 3.71
CA PHE A 157 -8.61 -16.95 3.75
C PHE A 157 -9.25 -18.28 3.33
N HIS A 158 -10.47 -18.55 3.74
CA HIS A 158 -11.22 -19.77 3.37
C HIS A 158 -11.82 -19.70 1.94
N GLY A 159 -11.50 -18.65 1.18
CA GLY A 159 -11.83 -18.57 -0.24
C GLY A 159 -13.09 -17.76 -0.54
N GLU A 160 -13.78 -17.23 0.47
CA GLU A 160 -14.93 -16.34 0.23
C GLU A 160 -14.47 -15.04 -0.42
N GLU A 161 -15.24 -14.59 -1.40
CA GLU A 161 -15.01 -13.36 -2.14
C GLU A 161 -16.25 -12.46 -2.06
N THR A 162 -16.04 -11.21 -1.70
CA THR A 162 -17.10 -10.20 -1.64
C THR A 162 -16.75 -9.05 -2.59
N VAL A 163 -17.68 -8.70 -3.47
CA VAL A 163 -17.53 -7.52 -4.34
C VAL A 163 -18.10 -6.31 -3.63
N VAL A 164 -17.31 -5.24 -3.58
CA VAL A 164 -17.67 -3.98 -2.94
C VAL A 164 -17.30 -2.83 -3.88
N ASN A 165 -18.23 -1.89 -4.11
CA ASN A 165 -17.87 -0.64 -4.76
C ASN A 165 -17.17 0.28 -3.76
N THR A 166 -16.03 0.87 -4.14
CA THR A 166 -15.24 1.72 -3.24
C THR A 166 -16.03 2.91 -2.71
N GLU A 167 -17.01 3.43 -3.47
CA GLU A 167 -17.85 4.55 -3.05
C GLU A 167 -18.71 4.24 -1.82
N THR A 168 -19.07 2.98 -1.61
CA THR A 168 -19.88 2.55 -0.45
C THR A 168 -19.06 2.45 0.84
N VAL A 169 -17.74 2.47 0.76
CA VAL A 169 -16.87 2.45 1.94
C VAL A 169 -16.86 3.83 2.60
N PHE A 170 -17.05 3.87 3.89
CA PHE A 170 -17.16 5.10 4.67
C PHE A 170 -15.88 5.96 4.62
N ILE A 171 -16.05 7.28 4.49
CA ILE A 171 -14.94 8.24 4.57
C ILE A 171 -14.71 8.59 6.04
N GLU A 172 -13.49 8.41 6.50
CA GLU A 172 -13.07 8.69 7.87
C GLU A 172 -11.66 9.28 7.89
N GLN A 173 -11.45 10.27 8.74
CA GLN A 173 -10.12 10.85 8.92
C GLN A 173 -9.10 9.80 9.39
N ARG A 174 -7.85 10.07 9.15
CA ARG A 174 -6.72 9.39 9.74
C ARG A 174 -6.49 9.91 11.19
N PRO A 175 -6.20 9.08 12.19
CA PRO A 175 -6.28 7.62 12.25
C PRO A 175 -7.65 7.13 12.68
N GLY A 176 -8.47 6.68 11.73
CA GLY A 176 -9.78 6.13 12.03
C GLY A 176 -9.78 4.62 12.27
N LYS A 177 -10.89 4.10 12.79
CA LYS A 177 -11.07 2.67 13.15
C LYS A 177 -11.71 1.84 12.05
N GLY A 178 -12.23 2.51 11.02
CA GLY A 178 -13.02 1.89 9.98
C GLY A 178 -14.40 1.43 10.45
N MET A 179 -15.24 1.08 9.49
CA MET A 179 -16.54 0.45 9.70
C MET A 179 -16.54 -0.96 9.13
N LEU A 180 -17.33 -1.85 9.72
CA LEU A 180 -17.49 -3.21 9.21
C LEU A 180 -18.06 -3.17 7.80
N THR A 181 -17.29 -3.60 6.84
CA THR A 181 -17.63 -3.62 5.41
C THR A 181 -17.82 -5.05 4.92
N VAL A 182 -16.99 -5.98 5.40
CA VAL A 182 -17.10 -7.41 5.11
C VAL A 182 -17.04 -8.18 6.42
N MET A 183 -17.98 -9.09 6.62
CA MET A 183 -18.00 -9.93 7.81
C MET A 183 -17.07 -11.11 7.60
N ALA A 184 -15.93 -11.13 8.28
CA ALA A 184 -15.11 -12.32 8.42
C ALA A 184 -15.59 -13.13 9.64
N LEU A 185 -15.93 -14.38 9.44
CA LEU A 185 -16.30 -15.29 10.54
C LEU A 185 -15.15 -15.45 11.55
N LEU A 186 -15.42 -16.05 12.71
CA LEU A 186 -14.46 -16.11 13.82
C LEU A 186 -13.12 -16.76 13.46
N ASP A 187 -13.15 -17.75 12.56
CA ASP A 187 -12.01 -18.53 12.08
C ASP A 187 -11.49 -18.05 10.71
N ASP A 188 -12.06 -16.98 10.16
CA ASP A 188 -11.67 -16.42 8.86
C ASP A 188 -11.10 -15.01 9.00
N ILE A 189 -10.28 -14.62 8.03
CA ILE A 189 -9.68 -13.29 7.94
C ILE A 189 -9.69 -12.82 6.49
N VAL A 190 -9.78 -11.51 6.31
CA VAL A 190 -9.49 -10.87 5.03
C VAL A 190 -7.99 -10.97 4.76
N ILE A 191 -7.63 -11.47 3.59
CA ILE A 191 -6.23 -11.65 3.17
C ILE A 191 -5.80 -10.68 2.06
N GLY A 192 -6.74 -9.96 1.46
CA GLY A 192 -6.44 -8.98 0.43
C GLY A 192 -7.67 -8.43 -0.28
N ALA A 193 -7.43 -7.43 -1.08
CA ALA A 193 -8.41 -6.88 -2.01
C ALA A 193 -7.71 -6.41 -3.28
N LYS A 194 -8.42 -6.44 -4.39
CA LYS A 194 -7.92 -5.92 -5.66
C LYS A 194 -9.03 -5.31 -6.49
N LYS A 195 -8.69 -4.33 -7.32
CA LYS A 195 -9.58 -3.74 -8.32
C LYS A 195 -10.03 -4.81 -9.31
N ILE A 196 -11.32 -4.85 -9.60
CA ILE A 196 -11.88 -5.65 -10.69
C ILE A 196 -11.54 -4.91 -11.99
N LYS A 197 -10.91 -5.61 -12.93
CA LYS A 197 -10.69 -5.06 -14.26
C LYS A 197 -12.02 -5.10 -15.01
N SER A 198 -12.50 -3.93 -15.40
CA SER A 198 -13.55 -3.78 -16.40
C SER A 198 -13.08 -4.27 -17.75
#